data_30db6d2ea36d67de19bbaf96c2c580e4
#
_entry.id   30db6d2ea36d67de19bbaf96c2c580e4
#
_cell.length_a   1.000
_cell.length_b   1.000
_cell.length_c   1.000
_cell.angle_alpha   90.00
_cell.angle_beta   90.00
_cell.angle_gamma   90.00
#
_symmetry.space_group_name_H-M   'P 1'
#
loop_
_entity.id
_entity.type
_entity.pdbx_description
1 polymer ?
#
loop_
_entity_poly.entity_id
_entity_poly.type
_entity_poly.pdbx_seq_one_letter_code
_entity_poly.pdbx_strand_id
1 'polypeptide(L)'
;MLRSRLHCRLLGAAAVFLAGQAALAAPERTTLTLPSGRVLEVEVMISDQDRALGLMFRPSLPEDKGMLFIFERADFHSIWMKNCRFPIDIVWLDEERRIVHVAEGVPPCEADPCPAYEPLRRARYVLELNAGQAAREGATVGATVSFQLPR
;
A
#
# COMPACT_ATOMS: atom_id res chain seq x y z
N MET A 1 4.81 24.84 -78.59
CA MET A 1 4.46 23.59 -77.91
C MET A 1 4.97 23.69 -76.49
N LEU A 2 4.06 24.06 -75.55
CA LEU A 2 4.37 24.33 -74.15
C LEU A 2 3.89 23.18 -73.31
N ARG A 3 4.78 22.41 -72.67
CA ARG A 3 4.42 21.32 -71.77
C ARG A 3 4.47 21.83 -70.33
N SER A 4 3.31 22.07 -69.77
CA SER A 4 3.08 22.34 -68.36
C SER A 4 3.35 21.11 -67.51
N ARG A 5 4.30 21.20 -66.55
CA ARG A 5 4.54 20.16 -65.55
C ARG A 5 3.78 20.54 -64.27
N LEU A 6 2.76 19.75 -63.99
CA LEU A 6 1.94 19.84 -62.78
C LEU A 6 2.73 19.17 -61.64
N HIS A 7 3.17 19.94 -60.64
CA HIS A 7 3.80 19.39 -59.44
C HIS A 7 2.70 19.13 -58.41
N CYS A 8 2.39 17.87 -58.21
CA CYS A 8 1.51 17.41 -57.11
C CYS A 8 2.32 17.42 -55.81
N ARG A 9 2.03 18.39 -54.93
CA ARG A 9 2.60 18.42 -53.58
C ARG A 9 1.71 17.56 -52.67
N LEU A 10 2.21 16.37 -52.28
CA LEU A 10 1.62 15.54 -51.21
C LEU A 10 1.96 16.19 -49.85
N LEU A 11 0.94 16.79 -49.25
CA LEU A 11 1.00 17.20 -47.84
C LEU A 11 0.73 15.96 -46.97
N GLY A 12 1.83 15.39 -46.46
CA GLY A 12 1.75 14.36 -45.44
C GLY A 12 1.37 14.96 -44.10
N ALA A 13 0.14 14.75 -43.66
CA ALA A 13 -0.29 15.06 -42.31
C ALA A 13 0.30 14.03 -41.33
N ALA A 14 1.34 14.42 -40.60
CA ALA A 14 1.85 13.62 -39.49
C ALA A 14 0.87 13.70 -38.33
N ALA A 15 0.12 12.63 -38.09
CA ALA A 15 -0.71 12.51 -36.89
C ALA A 15 0.20 12.24 -35.69
N VAL A 16 0.37 13.23 -34.83
CA VAL A 16 1.05 13.09 -33.54
C VAL A 16 0.09 12.39 -32.60
N PHE A 17 0.30 11.09 -32.37
CA PHE A 17 -0.36 10.36 -31.29
C PHE A 17 0.25 10.81 -29.96
N LEU A 18 -0.41 11.72 -29.25
CA LEU A 18 -0.17 11.93 -27.83
C LEU A 18 -0.68 10.71 -27.08
N ALA A 19 0.21 9.76 -26.77
CA ALA A 19 -0.06 8.72 -25.80
C ALA A 19 -0.16 9.40 -24.43
N GLY A 20 -1.39 9.62 -23.96
CA GLY A 20 -1.65 10.07 -22.61
C GLY A 20 -1.15 9.01 -21.63
N GLN A 21 0.01 9.24 -21.02
CA GLN A 21 0.47 8.47 -19.87
C GLN A 21 -0.48 8.84 -18.71
N ALA A 22 -1.38 7.92 -18.35
CA ALA A 22 -2.10 8.02 -17.10
C ALA A 22 -1.06 7.97 -15.98
N ALA A 23 -0.75 9.11 -15.40
CA ALA A 23 0.06 9.17 -14.20
C ALA A 23 -0.70 8.40 -13.12
N LEU A 24 -0.12 7.31 -12.61
CA LEU A 24 -0.62 6.63 -11.42
C LEU A 24 -0.66 7.68 -10.32
N ALA A 25 -1.85 7.98 -9.82
CA ALA A 25 -2.01 8.89 -8.71
C ALA A 25 -1.19 8.37 -7.52
N ALA A 26 -0.44 9.26 -6.86
CA ALA A 26 0.28 8.86 -5.65
C ALA A 26 -0.74 8.33 -4.60
N PRO A 27 -0.39 7.30 -3.82
CA PRO A 27 -1.28 6.76 -2.82
C PRO A 27 -1.69 7.85 -1.83
N GLU A 28 -2.95 7.79 -1.40
CA GLU A 28 -3.46 8.69 -0.38
C GLU A 28 -2.70 8.48 0.92
N ARG A 29 -2.51 9.55 1.71
CA ARG A 29 -1.75 9.51 2.97
C ARG A 29 -2.55 10.11 4.09
N THR A 30 -2.34 9.57 5.29
CA THR A 30 -2.88 10.14 6.52
C THR A 30 -1.86 10.04 7.64
N THR A 31 -2.10 10.79 8.71
CA THR A 31 -1.34 10.65 9.95
C THR A 31 -1.98 9.62 10.85
N LEU A 32 -1.15 8.80 11.48
CA LEU A 32 -1.55 7.75 12.41
C LEU A 32 -0.74 7.90 13.70
N THR A 33 -1.42 7.84 14.83
CA THR A 33 -0.78 7.90 16.16
C THR A 33 -0.81 6.52 16.80
N LEU A 34 0.36 5.99 17.11
CA LEU A 34 0.57 4.72 17.80
C LEU A 34 0.29 4.86 19.32
N PRO A 35 0.12 3.76 20.07
CA PRO A 35 -0.19 3.80 21.50
C PRO A 35 0.84 4.56 22.35
N SER A 36 2.12 4.59 21.93
CA SER A 36 3.19 5.39 22.56
C SER A 36 2.99 6.90 22.42
N GLY A 37 2.11 7.35 21.52
CA GLY A 37 1.97 8.74 21.10
C GLY A 37 2.82 9.10 19.87
N ARG A 38 3.64 8.19 19.36
CA ARG A 38 4.39 8.40 18.12
C ARG A 38 3.46 8.58 16.93
N VAL A 39 3.72 9.62 16.14
CA VAL A 39 2.96 9.93 14.93
C VAL A 39 3.73 9.43 13.71
N LEU A 40 3.05 8.69 12.84
CA LEU A 40 3.56 8.22 11.56
C LEU A 40 2.75 8.85 10.42
N GLU A 41 3.37 9.05 9.28
CA GLU A 41 2.67 9.23 8.01
C GLU A 41 2.47 7.86 7.37
N VAL A 42 1.24 7.47 7.10
CA VAL A 42 0.93 6.18 6.51
C VAL A 42 0.31 6.35 5.12
N GLU A 43 0.75 5.52 4.18
CA GLU A 43 0.07 5.37 2.89
C GLU A 43 -1.19 4.53 3.08
N VAL A 44 -2.28 4.94 2.44
CA VAL A 44 -3.59 4.31 2.61
C VAL A 44 -3.95 3.46 1.40
N MET A 45 -4.19 2.17 1.62
CA MET A 45 -4.51 1.16 0.61
C MET A 45 -6.01 0.84 0.67
N ILE A 46 -6.80 1.40 -0.27
CA ILE A 46 -8.26 1.22 -0.29
C ILE A 46 -8.69 0.30 -1.44
N SER A 47 -8.13 0.46 -2.63
CA SER A 47 -8.48 -0.38 -3.77
C SER A 47 -7.89 -1.78 -3.64
N ASP A 48 -8.52 -2.78 -4.27
CA ASP A 48 -7.98 -4.14 -4.32
C ASP A 48 -6.58 -4.19 -4.95
N GLN A 49 -6.34 -3.33 -5.95
CA GLN A 49 -5.05 -3.25 -6.62
C GLN A 49 -3.97 -2.69 -5.68
N ASP A 50 -4.26 -1.62 -4.92
CA ASP A 50 -3.32 -1.05 -3.97
C ASP A 50 -3.02 -2.04 -2.84
N ARG A 51 -4.07 -2.70 -2.29
CA ARG A 51 -3.90 -3.73 -1.27
C ARG A 51 -3.09 -4.92 -1.76
N ALA A 52 -3.27 -5.35 -3.02
CA ALA A 52 -2.48 -6.44 -3.60
C ALA A 52 -1.02 -6.07 -3.79
N LEU A 53 -0.71 -4.81 -4.10
CA LEU A 53 0.67 -4.32 -4.28
C LEU A 53 1.38 -4.10 -2.94
N GLY A 54 0.74 -3.44 -1.98
CA GLY A 54 1.30 -3.17 -0.66
C GLY A 54 2.75 -2.68 -0.68
N LEU A 55 3.60 -3.30 0.13
CA LEU A 55 5.05 -3.01 0.23
C LEU A 55 5.91 -3.80 -0.79
N MET A 56 5.31 -4.52 -1.76
CA MET A 56 6.07 -5.26 -2.76
C MET A 56 7.09 -4.40 -3.49
N PHE A 57 8.25 -4.98 -3.78
CA PHE A 57 9.36 -4.39 -4.54
C PHE A 57 10.04 -3.18 -3.89
N ARG A 58 9.55 -2.67 -2.75
CA ARG A 58 10.19 -1.56 -2.05
C ARG A 58 11.50 -2.00 -1.42
N PRO A 59 12.54 -1.16 -1.45
CA PRO A 59 13.83 -1.50 -0.83
C PRO A 59 13.78 -1.41 0.71
N SER A 60 12.95 -0.55 1.26
CA SER A 60 12.79 -0.30 2.69
C SER A 60 11.51 0.48 2.99
N LEU A 61 11.15 0.57 4.26
CA LEU A 61 10.12 1.45 4.80
C LEU A 61 10.81 2.41 5.79
N PRO A 62 10.73 3.75 5.62
CA PRO A 62 11.28 4.70 6.60
C PRO A 62 10.62 4.54 7.98
N GLU A 63 11.36 4.80 9.07
CA GLU A 63 10.87 4.57 10.44
C GLU A 63 9.70 5.48 10.88
N ASP A 64 9.51 6.61 10.20
CA ASP A 64 8.39 7.53 10.39
C ASP A 64 7.20 7.24 9.47
N LYS A 65 7.24 6.15 8.72
CA LYS A 65 6.23 5.73 7.76
C LYS A 65 5.61 4.39 8.14
N GLY A 66 4.45 4.14 7.56
CA GLY A 66 3.74 2.87 7.62
C GLY A 66 2.82 2.72 6.41
N MET A 67 2.11 1.59 6.37
CA MET A 67 1.09 1.34 5.37
C MET A 67 -0.20 0.87 6.04
N LEU A 68 -1.31 1.53 5.73
CA LEU A 68 -2.62 1.26 6.33
C LEU A 68 -3.58 0.74 5.25
N PHE A 69 -3.96 -0.51 5.39
CA PHE A 69 -4.99 -1.16 4.57
C PHE A 69 -6.36 -0.91 5.19
N ILE A 70 -7.30 -0.45 4.39
CA ILE A 70 -8.68 -0.21 4.78
C ILE A 70 -9.58 -1.17 4.00
N PHE A 71 -10.32 -1.99 4.71
CA PHE A 71 -11.28 -2.91 4.13
C PHE A 71 -12.71 -2.38 4.32
N GLU A 72 -13.62 -2.76 3.42
CA GLU A 72 -15.03 -2.31 3.50
C GLU A 72 -15.73 -2.80 4.76
N ARG A 73 -15.37 -3.99 5.24
CA ARG A 73 -15.94 -4.64 6.43
C ARG A 73 -14.88 -5.42 7.19
N ALA A 74 -15.16 -5.67 8.46
CA ALA A 74 -14.29 -6.49 9.28
C ALA A 74 -14.41 -7.97 8.88
N ASP A 75 -13.26 -8.61 8.61
CA ASP A 75 -13.15 -10.05 8.33
C ASP A 75 -11.74 -10.57 8.68
N PHE A 76 -11.48 -11.85 8.39
CA PHE A 76 -10.15 -12.47 8.55
C PHE A 76 -9.27 -12.15 7.33
N HIS A 77 -8.85 -10.88 7.23
CA HIS A 77 -8.01 -10.41 6.13
C HIS A 77 -6.59 -10.92 6.28
N SER A 78 -6.21 -11.87 5.43
CA SER A 78 -4.86 -12.41 5.39
C SER A 78 -3.88 -11.48 4.66
N ILE A 79 -2.63 -11.46 5.13
CA ILE A 79 -1.51 -10.73 4.53
C ILE A 79 -0.44 -11.74 4.13
N TRP A 80 0.24 -11.51 3.04
CA TRP A 80 1.38 -12.30 2.57
C TRP A 80 2.60 -11.40 2.34
N MET A 81 3.78 -12.00 2.36
CA MET A 81 5.05 -11.29 2.18
C MET A 81 5.65 -11.49 0.78
N LYS A 82 4.79 -11.78 -0.21
CA LYS A 82 5.24 -11.98 -1.59
C LYS A 82 5.91 -10.72 -2.12
N ASN A 83 7.09 -10.87 -2.73
CA ASN A 83 7.89 -9.77 -3.29
C ASN A 83 8.27 -8.66 -2.29
N CYS A 84 8.04 -8.82 -1.00
CA CYS A 84 8.59 -7.96 0.03
C CYS A 84 10.09 -8.23 0.19
N ARG A 85 10.86 -7.19 0.56
CA ARG A 85 12.34 -7.28 0.62
C ARG A 85 12.91 -7.11 2.02
N PHE A 86 12.09 -6.84 3.00
CA PHE A 86 12.48 -6.62 4.40
C PHE A 86 11.40 -7.14 5.33
N PRO A 87 11.76 -7.52 6.58
CA PRO A 87 10.79 -7.99 7.54
C PRO A 87 9.93 -6.84 8.06
N ILE A 88 8.68 -7.14 8.43
CA ILE A 88 7.70 -6.17 8.94
C ILE A 88 6.96 -6.71 10.16
N ASP A 89 6.34 -5.81 10.92
CA ASP A 89 5.28 -6.13 11.84
C ASP A 89 3.93 -5.89 11.18
N ILE A 90 2.98 -6.81 11.35
CA ILE A 90 1.64 -6.71 10.82
C ILE A 90 0.67 -6.60 12.00
N VAL A 91 -0.09 -5.51 12.04
CA VAL A 91 -1.00 -5.17 13.14
C VAL A 91 -2.43 -5.11 12.61
N TRP A 92 -3.30 -6.00 13.07
CA TRP A 92 -4.72 -6.03 12.71
C TRP A 92 -5.55 -5.27 13.74
N LEU A 93 -6.48 -4.43 13.25
CA LEU A 93 -7.31 -3.53 14.05
C LEU A 93 -8.79 -3.78 13.72
N ASP A 94 -9.65 -3.79 14.76
CA ASP A 94 -11.09 -3.85 14.60
C ASP A 94 -11.69 -2.52 14.07
N GLU A 95 -13.02 -2.43 14.01
CA GLU A 95 -13.74 -1.24 13.55
C GLU A 95 -13.54 -0.03 14.47
N GLU A 96 -13.29 -0.28 15.76
CA GLU A 96 -12.98 0.74 16.77
C GLU A 96 -11.49 1.11 16.83
N ARG A 97 -10.67 0.56 15.90
CA ARG A 97 -9.20 0.76 15.80
C ARG A 97 -8.44 0.19 17.00
N ARG A 98 -9.03 -0.79 17.67
CA ARG A 98 -8.37 -1.56 18.72
C ARG A 98 -7.58 -2.69 18.09
N ILE A 99 -6.36 -2.90 18.55
CA ILE A 99 -5.50 -3.99 18.06
C ILE A 99 -6.09 -5.33 18.50
N VAL A 100 -6.34 -6.21 17.54
CA VAL A 100 -6.89 -7.56 17.77
C VAL A 100 -5.88 -8.67 17.54
N HIS A 101 -4.82 -8.39 16.77
CA HIS A 101 -3.71 -9.31 16.53
C HIS A 101 -2.46 -8.57 16.08
N VAL A 102 -1.29 -9.11 16.40
CA VAL A 102 0.02 -8.64 15.93
C VAL A 102 0.85 -9.84 15.52
N ALA A 103 1.42 -9.79 14.32
CA ALA A 103 2.49 -10.70 13.88
C ALA A 103 3.78 -9.89 13.78
N GLU A 104 4.76 -10.21 14.62
CA GLU A 104 6.01 -9.46 14.74
C GLU A 104 7.11 -10.09 13.88
N GLY A 105 7.95 -9.24 13.27
CA GLY A 105 9.15 -9.66 12.56
C GLY A 105 8.90 -10.63 11.42
N VAL A 106 7.76 -10.48 10.72
CA VAL A 106 7.37 -11.37 9.63
C VAL A 106 8.37 -11.25 8.48
N PRO A 107 9.09 -12.32 8.12
CA PRO A 107 10.14 -12.27 7.13
C PRO A 107 9.59 -12.19 5.70
N PRO A 108 10.39 -11.70 4.73
CA PRO A 108 10.09 -11.84 3.32
C PRO A 108 9.77 -13.28 2.92
N CYS A 109 8.91 -13.45 1.90
CA CYS A 109 8.66 -14.77 1.32
C CYS A 109 9.80 -15.17 0.39
N GLU A 110 10.50 -16.26 0.70
CA GLU A 110 11.66 -16.73 -0.06
C GLU A 110 11.28 -17.64 -1.25
N ALA A 111 10.14 -18.34 -1.15
CA ALA A 111 9.70 -19.28 -2.18
C ALA A 111 8.18 -19.44 -2.20
N ASP A 112 7.61 -19.63 -3.41
CA ASP A 112 6.18 -19.95 -3.57
C ASP A 112 5.89 -21.40 -3.17
N PRO A 113 4.73 -21.68 -2.55
CA PRO A 113 3.67 -20.74 -2.16
C PRO A 113 4.06 -19.92 -0.92
N CYS A 114 3.85 -18.59 -0.98
CA CYS A 114 4.06 -17.75 0.18
C CYS A 114 3.06 -18.07 1.30
N PRO A 115 3.51 -18.16 2.57
CA PRO A 115 2.59 -18.30 3.68
C PRO A 115 1.67 -17.06 3.79
N ALA A 116 0.43 -17.32 4.18
CA ALA A 116 -0.52 -16.28 4.55
C ALA A 116 -0.54 -16.12 6.08
N TYR A 117 -0.49 -14.88 6.54
CA TYR A 117 -0.62 -14.52 7.95
C TYR A 117 -2.02 -14.01 8.20
N GLU A 118 -2.74 -14.63 9.12
CA GLU A 118 -4.14 -14.35 9.39
C GLU A 118 -4.34 -13.82 10.81
N PRO A 119 -5.30 -12.90 11.02
CA PRO A 119 -5.62 -12.44 12.36
C PRO A 119 -6.40 -13.52 13.13
N LEU A 120 -6.27 -13.51 14.47
CA LEU A 120 -7.05 -14.40 15.34
C LEU A 120 -8.50 -13.95 15.52
N ARG A 121 -8.84 -12.73 15.11
CA ARG A 121 -10.18 -12.12 15.19
C ARG A 121 -10.41 -11.27 13.95
N ARG A 122 -11.67 -11.00 13.64
CA ARG A 122 -12.02 -10.13 12.52
C ARG A 122 -11.42 -8.73 12.70
N ALA A 123 -10.85 -8.19 11.62
CA ALA A 123 -10.23 -6.89 11.57
C ALA A 123 -10.75 -6.10 10.36
N ARG A 124 -10.88 -4.80 10.51
CA ARG A 124 -11.25 -3.89 9.42
C ARG A 124 -10.04 -3.19 8.81
N TYR A 125 -8.97 -3.05 9.59
CA TYR A 125 -7.76 -2.37 9.17
C TYR A 125 -6.56 -3.28 9.42
N VAL A 126 -5.55 -3.13 8.57
CA VAL A 126 -4.22 -3.74 8.78
C VAL A 126 -3.18 -2.64 8.66
N LEU A 127 -2.30 -2.54 9.66
CA LEU A 127 -1.19 -1.60 9.68
C LEU A 127 0.11 -2.39 9.55
N GLU A 128 0.92 -2.06 8.54
CA GLU A 128 2.26 -2.58 8.35
C GLU A 128 3.29 -1.58 8.84
N LEU A 129 4.23 -2.04 9.65
CA LEU A 129 5.30 -1.29 10.29
C LEU A 129 6.65 -1.98 10.06
N ASN A 130 7.74 -1.27 10.29
CA ASN A 130 9.05 -1.94 10.35
C ASN A 130 9.08 -3.00 11.47
N ALA A 131 9.81 -4.08 11.25
CA ALA A 131 9.98 -5.13 12.24
C ALA A 131 10.46 -4.61 13.60
N GLY A 132 9.81 -5.04 14.68
CA GLY A 132 10.07 -4.63 16.05
C GLY A 132 9.48 -3.25 16.42
N GLN A 133 8.87 -2.54 15.49
CA GLN A 133 8.28 -1.22 15.77
C GLN A 133 6.99 -1.36 16.59
N ALA A 134 6.17 -2.38 16.35
CA ALA A 134 4.97 -2.63 17.13
C ALA A 134 5.28 -2.75 18.62
N ALA A 135 6.26 -3.57 18.98
CA ALA A 135 6.66 -3.74 20.38
C ALA A 135 7.23 -2.45 20.99
N ARG A 136 8.12 -1.73 20.28
CA ARG A 136 8.71 -0.47 20.75
C ARG A 136 7.67 0.62 21.03
N GLU A 137 6.61 0.64 20.26
CA GLU A 137 5.57 1.67 20.33
C GLU A 137 4.32 1.23 21.11
N GLY A 138 4.39 0.10 21.80
CA GLY A 138 3.31 -0.39 22.65
C GLY A 138 2.06 -0.85 21.86
N ALA A 139 2.22 -1.20 20.59
CA ALA A 139 1.14 -1.70 19.75
C ALA A 139 0.83 -3.16 20.08
N THR A 140 0.23 -3.39 21.24
CA THR A 140 -0.15 -4.71 21.76
C THR A 140 -1.65 -4.94 21.63
N VAL A 141 -2.09 -6.21 21.67
CA VAL A 141 -3.52 -6.55 21.64
C VAL A 141 -4.29 -5.83 22.74
N GLY A 142 -5.38 -5.15 22.35
CA GLY A 142 -6.22 -4.33 23.23
C GLY A 142 -5.87 -2.85 23.24
N ALA A 143 -4.66 -2.45 22.81
CA ALA A 143 -4.31 -1.04 22.65
C ALA A 143 -5.05 -0.43 21.43
N THR A 144 -5.16 0.90 21.42
CA THR A 144 -5.86 1.65 20.35
C THR A 144 -4.89 2.49 19.54
N VAL A 145 -5.11 2.52 18.23
CA VAL A 145 -4.40 3.36 17.27
C VAL A 145 -5.36 4.45 16.79
N SER A 146 -4.87 5.68 16.62
CA SER A 146 -5.69 6.81 16.16
C SER A 146 -5.28 7.26 14.77
N PHE A 147 -6.24 7.43 13.86
CA PHE A 147 -6.03 8.01 12.53
C PHE A 147 -7.33 8.60 11.98
N GLN A 148 -7.21 9.48 10.99
CA GLN A 148 -8.36 9.97 10.24
C GLN A 148 -8.52 9.14 8.97
N LEU A 149 -9.77 8.75 8.67
CA LEU A 149 -10.08 8.12 7.39
C LEU A 149 -10.02 9.17 6.28
N PRO A 150 -9.53 8.83 5.09
CA PRO A 150 -9.65 9.67 3.90
C PRO A 150 -11.12 10.03 3.64
N ARG A 151 -11.32 11.19 3.05
CA ARG A 151 -12.67 11.68 2.70
C ARG A 151 -13.10 11.23 1.32
#